data_4100f88792b44d9ccfc7a2f6ab81b73a
#
_entry.id   4100f88792b44d9ccfc7a2f6ab81b73a
#
_cell.length_a   1.000
_cell.length_b   1.000
_cell.length_c   1.000
_cell.angle_alpha   90.00
_cell.angle_beta   90.00
_cell.angle_gamma   90.00
#
_symmetry.space_group_name_H-M   'P 1'
#
loop_
_entity.id
_entity.type
_entity.pdbx_description
1 polymer ?
#
loop_
_entity_poly.entity_id
_entity_poly.type
_entity_poly.pdbx_seq_one_letter_code
_entity_poly.pdbx_strand_id
1 'polypeptide(L)'
;MIVPSIFRERWPVLLLGLAAYVSTFLFLHLEQEWEIALLLGIVPLVLYIAKKSGMSAKCRQAVGVAPVFTKVVFLLSALALIVTLRHEHFALLLLATVLLYATISLGLTIQFGYAGLVNFAAIAFFGIGAYTMAVLNQSQNGLPDLMIIVIGGVVAALIGSLLILPVLRTKGHYAALITIAFGLLFRSFLEVNDILGGPQGLKVSGLNILGWDFAQSFPAILGGGSFYVGYTLLALVLLICVFSMTRLIESSWLGLNMDSVRLDETASASFGINVARWKIMAFTVGNFFAGMSGALYASMSGFVAPASFNLSDSLLLVSIVLLGGMGNAVSVIPAAFLVVVLPEKFQVIQEYRLLLFAVIVILILRFKPSGLMPRPLRRLINTSSK
;
A
#
# COMPACT_ATOMS: atom_id res chain seq x y z
N MET A 1 -33.40 -27.08 9.61
CA MET A 1 -33.15 -26.18 10.78
C MET A 1 -31.67 -25.79 10.97
N ILE A 2 -30.83 -25.78 9.91
CA ILE A 2 -29.36 -25.51 9.98
C ILE A 2 -29.01 -24.06 9.55
N VAL A 3 -29.95 -23.37 8.88
CA VAL A 3 -29.72 -22.00 8.36
C VAL A 3 -29.62 -20.88 9.42
N PRO A 4 -30.28 -20.95 10.60
CA PRO A 4 -30.20 -19.85 11.56
C PRO A 4 -28.88 -19.74 12.33
N SER A 5 -28.13 -20.83 12.53
CA SER A 5 -26.87 -20.81 13.30
C SER A 5 -25.70 -20.20 12.52
N ILE A 6 -25.63 -20.48 11.21
CA ILE A 6 -24.59 -19.97 10.31
C ILE A 6 -24.71 -18.45 10.14
N PHE A 7 -25.91 -17.92 10.12
CA PHE A 7 -26.16 -16.47 9.99
C PHE A 7 -25.81 -15.74 11.29
N ARG A 8 -26.07 -16.36 12.45
CA ARG A 8 -25.81 -15.77 13.77
C ARG A 8 -24.31 -15.61 14.08
N GLU A 9 -23.45 -16.42 13.46
CA GLU A 9 -22.00 -16.32 13.60
C GLU A 9 -21.35 -15.35 12.58
N ARG A 10 -22.01 -15.04 11.46
CA ARG A 10 -21.46 -14.24 10.37
C ARG A 10 -21.87 -12.77 10.38
N TRP A 11 -22.96 -12.41 11.09
CA TRP A 11 -23.45 -11.02 11.11
C TRP A 11 -22.41 -9.98 11.63
N PRO A 12 -21.47 -10.31 12.57
CA PRO A 12 -20.47 -9.32 12.99
C PRO A 12 -19.51 -8.95 11.86
N VAL A 13 -19.24 -9.87 10.92
CA VAL A 13 -18.40 -9.60 9.74
C VAL A 13 -19.11 -8.65 8.79
N LEU A 14 -20.41 -8.84 8.57
CA LEU A 14 -21.22 -7.92 7.73
C LEU A 14 -21.25 -6.52 8.34
N LEU A 15 -21.41 -6.40 9.65
CA LEU A 15 -21.34 -5.10 10.34
C LEU A 15 -19.96 -4.43 10.18
N LEU A 16 -18.87 -5.20 10.25
CA LEU A 16 -17.53 -4.66 10.02
C LEU A 16 -17.37 -4.15 8.59
N GLY A 17 -17.83 -4.91 7.60
CA GLY A 17 -17.80 -4.49 6.19
C GLY A 17 -18.65 -3.23 5.94
N LEU A 18 -19.86 -3.19 6.52
CA LEU A 18 -20.73 -2.02 6.43
C LEU A 18 -20.11 -0.79 7.14
N ALA A 19 -19.56 -0.97 8.33
CA ALA A 19 -18.90 0.11 9.06
C ALA A 19 -17.68 0.64 8.29
N ALA A 20 -16.88 -0.23 7.68
CA ALA A 20 -15.77 0.17 6.84
C ALA A 20 -16.26 0.94 5.60
N TYR A 21 -17.30 0.46 4.94
CA TYR A 21 -17.91 1.15 3.79
C TYR A 21 -18.44 2.53 4.18
N VAL A 22 -19.28 2.61 5.22
CA VAL A 22 -19.90 3.88 5.65
C VAL A 22 -18.85 4.89 6.12
N SER A 23 -17.87 4.46 6.92
CA SER A 23 -16.82 5.36 7.40
C SER A 23 -15.96 5.89 6.25
N THR A 24 -15.59 5.04 5.29
CA THR A 24 -14.78 5.44 4.13
C THR A 24 -15.58 6.35 3.20
N PHE A 25 -16.86 6.01 2.94
CA PHE A 25 -17.75 6.83 2.11
C PHE A 25 -17.96 8.22 2.71
N LEU A 26 -18.32 8.30 3.99
CA LEU A 26 -18.51 9.58 4.69
C LEU A 26 -17.23 10.42 4.66
N PHE A 27 -16.08 9.80 4.93
CA PHE A 27 -14.81 10.51 4.94
C PHE A 27 -14.42 11.08 3.56
N LEU A 28 -14.76 10.38 2.48
CA LEU A 28 -14.50 10.84 1.11
C LEU A 28 -15.52 11.88 0.64
N HIS A 29 -16.78 11.76 1.07
CA HIS A 29 -17.87 12.62 0.62
C HIS A 29 -17.96 13.96 1.37
N LEU A 30 -17.61 13.98 2.67
CA LEU A 30 -17.63 15.20 3.49
C LEU A 30 -16.57 16.18 3.01
N GLU A 31 -16.95 17.45 2.83
CA GLU A 31 -16.07 18.52 2.35
C GLU A 31 -15.70 19.51 3.48
N GLN A 32 -16.56 19.64 4.52
CA GLN A 32 -16.32 20.60 5.58
C GLN A 32 -15.37 20.05 6.65
N GLU A 33 -14.36 20.85 7.02
CA GLU A 33 -13.31 20.43 7.98
C GLU A 33 -13.88 20.04 9.35
N TRP A 34 -14.92 20.73 9.84
CA TRP A 34 -15.52 20.42 11.14
C TRP A 34 -16.28 19.07 11.14
N GLU A 35 -16.91 18.68 10.01
CA GLU A 35 -17.60 17.40 9.86
C GLU A 35 -16.60 16.25 9.89
N ILE A 36 -15.46 16.45 9.23
CA ILE A 36 -14.35 15.47 9.20
C ILE A 36 -13.74 15.35 10.58
N ALA A 37 -13.51 16.46 11.28
CA ALA A 37 -13.01 16.46 12.67
C ALA A 37 -13.97 15.73 13.61
N LEU A 38 -15.28 15.91 13.44
CA LEU A 38 -16.31 15.22 14.20
C LEU A 38 -16.28 13.73 13.92
N LEU A 39 -16.15 13.32 12.66
CA LEU A 39 -16.05 11.90 12.25
C LEU A 39 -14.79 11.25 12.81
N LEU A 40 -13.64 11.94 12.81
CA LEU A 40 -12.41 11.50 13.46
C LEU A 40 -12.54 11.31 14.98
N GLY A 41 -13.43 12.06 15.63
CA GLY A 41 -13.77 11.87 17.04
C GLY A 41 -14.74 10.69 17.27
N ILE A 42 -15.74 10.54 16.41
CA ILE A 42 -16.77 9.49 16.52
C ILE A 42 -16.20 8.09 16.27
N VAL A 43 -15.36 7.90 15.26
CA VAL A 43 -14.81 6.58 14.90
C VAL A 43 -14.06 5.92 16.08
N PRO A 44 -13.10 6.58 16.76
CA PRO A 44 -12.45 6.01 17.93
C PRO A 44 -13.42 5.77 19.09
N LEU A 45 -14.41 6.65 19.28
CA LEU A 45 -15.43 6.51 20.30
C LEU A 45 -16.27 5.26 20.08
N VAL A 46 -16.73 5.03 18.85
CA VAL A 46 -17.47 3.83 18.45
C VAL A 46 -16.62 2.57 18.66
N LEU A 47 -15.34 2.62 18.27
CA LEU A 47 -14.40 1.51 18.50
C LEU A 47 -14.18 1.24 20.02
N TYR A 48 -14.10 2.28 20.83
CA TYR A 48 -14.00 2.16 22.29
C TYR A 48 -15.25 1.51 22.88
N ILE A 49 -16.44 1.97 22.48
CA ILE A 49 -17.73 1.40 22.91
C ILE A 49 -17.84 -0.07 22.47
N ALA A 50 -17.48 -0.38 21.20
CA ALA A 50 -17.47 -1.74 20.69
C ALA A 50 -16.49 -2.65 21.44
N LYS A 51 -15.37 -2.12 21.93
CA LYS A 51 -14.43 -2.83 22.79
C LYS A 51 -15.04 -3.10 24.16
N LYS A 52 -15.67 -2.09 24.78
CA LYS A 52 -16.30 -2.20 26.11
C LYS A 52 -17.51 -3.14 26.12
N SER A 53 -18.30 -3.16 25.03
CA SER A 53 -19.47 -4.05 24.87
C SER A 53 -19.11 -5.49 24.49
N GLY A 54 -17.82 -5.83 24.36
CA GLY A 54 -17.38 -7.16 23.92
C GLY A 54 -17.62 -7.47 22.43
N MET A 55 -18.16 -6.52 21.67
CA MET A 55 -18.40 -6.67 20.24
C MET A 55 -17.10 -6.92 19.45
N SER A 56 -16.01 -6.25 19.82
CA SER A 56 -14.71 -6.44 19.20
C SER A 56 -14.16 -7.87 19.34
N ALA A 57 -14.45 -8.55 20.45
CA ALA A 57 -14.09 -9.95 20.65
C ALA A 57 -14.91 -10.88 19.75
N LYS A 58 -16.24 -10.64 19.63
CA LYS A 58 -17.13 -11.39 18.74
C LYS A 58 -16.73 -11.20 17.27
N CYS A 59 -16.40 -9.97 16.85
CA CYS A 59 -15.90 -9.68 15.50
C CYS A 59 -14.59 -10.44 15.22
N ARG A 60 -13.64 -10.44 16.15
CA ARG A 60 -12.38 -11.16 16.01
C ARG A 60 -12.57 -12.68 15.89
N GLN A 61 -13.48 -13.25 16.67
CA GLN A 61 -13.85 -14.66 16.56
C GLN A 61 -14.50 -14.97 15.21
N ALA A 62 -15.47 -14.17 14.77
CA ALA A 62 -16.17 -14.34 13.49
C ALA A 62 -15.21 -14.27 12.29
N VAL A 63 -14.26 -13.33 12.31
CA VAL A 63 -13.18 -13.23 11.30
C VAL A 63 -12.30 -14.47 11.28
N GLY A 64 -11.99 -15.04 12.45
CA GLY A 64 -11.19 -16.27 12.57
C GLY A 64 -11.93 -17.52 12.07
N VAL A 65 -13.25 -17.61 12.30
CA VAL A 65 -14.08 -18.76 11.90
C VAL A 65 -14.35 -18.78 10.40
N ALA A 66 -14.53 -17.61 9.77
CA ALA A 66 -14.90 -17.52 8.35
C ALA A 66 -13.98 -16.57 7.55
N PRO A 67 -12.70 -16.92 7.36
CA PRO A 67 -11.72 -16.01 6.74
C PRO A 67 -12.04 -15.71 5.25
N VAL A 68 -12.58 -16.67 4.50
CA VAL A 68 -12.98 -16.47 3.11
C VAL A 68 -14.18 -15.53 3.01
N PHE A 69 -15.19 -15.74 3.85
CA PHE A 69 -16.37 -14.87 3.90
C PHE A 69 -15.99 -13.42 4.25
N THR A 70 -15.06 -13.24 5.19
CA THR A 70 -14.54 -11.92 5.56
C THR A 70 -13.89 -11.22 4.35
N LYS A 71 -13.04 -11.93 3.60
CA LYS A 71 -12.42 -11.37 2.39
C LYS A 71 -13.46 -10.95 1.35
N VAL A 72 -14.47 -11.79 1.12
CA VAL A 72 -15.57 -11.50 0.17
C VAL A 72 -16.36 -10.25 0.61
N VAL A 73 -16.70 -10.13 1.89
CA VAL A 73 -17.43 -8.97 2.41
C VAL A 73 -16.64 -7.68 2.22
N PHE A 74 -15.33 -7.66 2.55
CA PHE A 74 -14.49 -6.48 2.34
C PHE A 74 -14.31 -6.16 0.86
N LEU A 75 -14.18 -7.16 -0.01
CA LEU A 75 -14.13 -6.95 -1.46
C LEU A 75 -15.42 -6.34 -1.99
N LEU A 76 -16.57 -6.88 -1.58
CA LEU A 76 -17.86 -6.34 -1.98
C LEU A 76 -18.08 -4.91 -1.45
N SER A 77 -17.62 -4.60 -0.23
CA SER A 77 -17.69 -3.24 0.32
C SER A 77 -16.81 -2.26 -0.47
N ALA A 78 -15.61 -2.67 -0.90
CA ALA A 78 -14.74 -1.86 -1.74
C ALA A 78 -15.33 -1.63 -3.14
N LEU A 79 -15.89 -2.67 -3.77
CA LEU A 79 -16.57 -2.53 -5.07
C LEU A 79 -17.82 -1.65 -4.96
N ALA A 80 -18.64 -1.81 -3.92
CA ALA A 80 -19.78 -0.95 -3.67
C ALA A 80 -19.37 0.52 -3.50
N LEU A 81 -18.23 0.78 -2.81
CA LEU A 81 -17.69 2.13 -2.66
C LEU A 81 -17.32 2.74 -4.02
N ILE A 82 -16.63 1.99 -4.90
CA ILE A 82 -16.27 2.46 -6.24
C ILE A 82 -17.54 2.77 -7.07
N VAL A 83 -18.55 1.92 -6.98
CA VAL A 83 -19.81 2.11 -7.71
C VAL A 83 -20.58 3.35 -7.21
N THR A 84 -20.60 3.59 -5.91
CA THR A 84 -21.29 4.77 -5.33
C THR A 84 -20.56 6.08 -5.65
N LEU A 85 -19.20 6.06 -5.68
CA LEU A 85 -18.38 7.23 -6.00
C LEU A 85 -18.14 7.42 -7.51
N ARG A 86 -18.77 6.63 -8.40
CA ARG A 86 -18.47 6.61 -9.85
C ARG A 86 -18.57 7.97 -10.55
N HIS A 87 -19.33 8.92 -10.02
CA HIS A 87 -19.47 10.27 -10.57
C HIS A 87 -18.54 11.31 -9.92
N GLU A 88 -17.88 10.97 -8.82
CA GLU A 88 -17.02 11.86 -8.06
C GLU A 88 -15.55 11.67 -8.49
N HIS A 89 -15.07 12.52 -9.43
CA HIS A 89 -13.71 12.43 -9.96
C HIS A 89 -12.63 12.51 -8.89
N PHE A 90 -12.74 13.48 -7.96
CA PHE A 90 -11.74 13.70 -6.92
C PHE A 90 -11.69 12.55 -5.91
N ALA A 91 -12.84 12.06 -5.46
CA ALA A 91 -12.91 10.96 -4.51
C ALA A 91 -12.32 9.65 -5.11
N LEU A 92 -12.57 9.37 -6.40
CA LEU A 92 -11.99 8.22 -7.09
C LEU A 92 -10.48 8.34 -7.28
N LEU A 93 -9.98 9.53 -7.67
CA LEU A 93 -8.54 9.80 -7.77
C LEU A 93 -7.86 9.57 -6.43
N LEU A 94 -8.44 10.09 -5.35
CA LEU A 94 -7.92 9.95 -4.01
C LEU A 94 -7.93 8.47 -3.56
N LEU A 95 -9.04 7.75 -3.82
CA LEU A 95 -9.16 6.33 -3.52
C LEU A 95 -8.13 5.50 -4.30
N ALA A 96 -7.94 5.75 -5.59
CA ALA A 96 -6.93 5.08 -6.41
C ALA A 96 -5.52 5.32 -5.85
N THR A 97 -5.19 6.55 -5.47
CA THR A 97 -3.91 6.90 -4.85
C THR A 97 -3.70 6.16 -3.52
N VAL A 98 -4.74 6.07 -2.68
CA VAL A 98 -4.71 5.28 -1.44
C VAL A 98 -4.39 3.81 -1.72
N LEU A 99 -5.04 3.20 -2.71
CA LEU A 99 -4.83 1.79 -3.07
C LEU A 99 -3.41 1.55 -3.60
N LEU A 100 -2.87 2.47 -4.41
CA LEU A 100 -1.49 2.39 -4.90
C LEU A 100 -0.47 2.57 -3.77
N TYR A 101 -0.66 3.54 -2.88
CA TYR A 101 0.22 3.75 -1.72
C TYR A 101 0.14 2.60 -0.72
N ALA A 102 -1.04 2.00 -0.52
CA ALA A 102 -1.17 0.77 0.24
C ALA A 102 -0.38 -0.39 -0.40
N THR A 103 -0.39 -0.49 -1.72
CA THR A 103 0.36 -1.53 -2.46
C THR A 103 1.88 -1.38 -2.27
N ILE A 104 2.41 -0.16 -2.40
CA ILE A 104 3.83 0.13 -2.14
C ILE A 104 4.16 -0.18 -0.68
N SER A 105 3.32 0.25 0.25
CA SER A 105 3.51 0.04 1.68
C SER A 105 3.45 -1.43 2.09
N LEU A 106 2.72 -2.28 1.35
CA LEU A 106 2.80 -3.74 1.50
C LEU A 106 4.17 -4.27 1.07
N GLY A 107 4.75 -3.74 -0.02
CA GLY A 107 6.14 -4.02 -0.41
C GLY A 107 7.14 -3.62 0.67
N LEU A 108 6.99 -2.42 1.22
CA LEU A 108 7.79 -1.95 2.35
C LEU A 108 7.58 -2.82 3.61
N THR A 109 6.39 -3.36 3.82
CA THR A 109 6.12 -4.27 4.95
C THR A 109 6.93 -5.56 4.83
N ILE A 110 7.18 -6.06 3.62
CA ILE A 110 8.07 -7.21 3.40
C ILE A 110 9.51 -6.83 3.76
N GLN A 111 9.97 -5.64 3.36
CA GLN A 111 11.32 -5.16 3.61
C GLN A 111 11.55 -4.85 5.10
N PHE A 112 10.74 -3.97 5.68
CA PHE A 112 10.85 -3.56 7.08
C PHE A 112 10.35 -4.63 8.06
N GLY A 113 9.14 -5.14 7.80
CA GLY A 113 8.40 -5.95 8.74
C GLY A 113 8.88 -7.38 8.81
N TYR A 114 9.34 -7.97 7.69
CA TYR A 114 9.78 -9.36 7.64
C TYR A 114 11.29 -9.49 7.60
N ALA A 115 12.00 -8.70 6.79
CA ALA A 115 13.45 -8.81 6.62
C ALA A 115 14.28 -7.82 7.46
N GLY A 116 13.64 -6.86 8.13
CA GLY A 116 14.33 -5.85 8.95
C GLY A 116 15.17 -4.85 8.14
N LEU A 117 14.87 -4.67 6.85
CA LEU A 117 15.57 -3.76 5.96
C LEU A 117 14.87 -2.40 5.89
N VAL A 118 15.60 -1.34 6.22
CA VAL A 118 15.13 0.03 6.11
C VAL A 118 15.30 0.54 4.68
N ASN A 119 14.21 0.92 4.02
CA ASN A 119 14.23 1.48 2.67
C ASN A 119 13.47 2.81 2.60
N PHE A 120 14.23 3.91 2.46
CA PHE A 120 13.67 5.25 2.24
C PHE A 120 13.65 5.66 0.76
N ALA A 121 13.99 4.76 -0.16
CA ALA A 121 13.94 5.00 -1.59
C ALA A 121 12.63 4.50 -2.25
N ALA A 122 11.60 4.18 -1.49
CA ALA A 122 10.38 3.57 -2.03
C ALA A 122 9.76 4.39 -3.16
N ILE A 123 9.74 5.73 -3.02
CA ILE A 123 9.21 6.62 -4.06
C ILE A 123 10.11 6.67 -5.30
N ALA A 124 11.42 6.44 -5.18
CA ALA A 124 12.30 6.35 -6.33
C ALA A 124 12.00 5.08 -7.15
N PHE A 125 11.76 3.94 -6.51
CA PHE A 125 11.36 2.71 -7.20
C PHE A 125 9.96 2.81 -7.84
N PHE A 126 9.06 3.51 -7.20
CA PHE A 126 7.78 3.91 -7.78
C PHE A 126 8.00 4.79 -9.02
N GLY A 127 8.89 5.79 -8.93
CA GLY A 127 9.29 6.64 -10.05
C GLY A 127 9.92 5.87 -11.21
N ILE A 128 10.79 4.88 -10.93
CA ILE A 128 11.36 4.00 -11.95
C ILE A 128 10.25 3.29 -12.74
N GLY A 129 9.26 2.74 -12.05
CA GLY A 129 8.10 2.14 -12.71
C GLY A 129 7.30 3.13 -13.54
N ALA A 130 7.06 4.34 -13.01
CA ALA A 130 6.34 5.41 -13.67
C ALA A 130 7.06 5.87 -14.96
N TYR A 131 8.37 6.10 -14.90
CA TYR A 131 9.17 6.45 -16.07
C TYR A 131 9.31 5.30 -17.07
N THR A 132 9.36 4.06 -16.62
CA THR A 132 9.32 2.88 -17.51
C THR A 132 8.03 2.88 -18.33
N MET A 133 6.89 3.15 -17.68
CA MET A 133 5.60 3.28 -18.36
C MET A 133 5.61 4.43 -19.37
N ALA A 134 6.12 5.61 -18.98
CA ALA A 134 6.18 6.78 -19.83
C ALA A 134 7.01 6.54 -21.11
N VAL A 135 8.20 5.95 -20.97
CA VAL A 135 9.12 5.70 -22.09
C VAL A 135 8.58 4.63 -23.02
N LEU A 136 8.07 3.51 -22.49
CA LEU A 136 7.56 2.41 -23.32
C LEU A 136 6.24 2.77 -24.00
N ASN A 137 5.40 3.56 -23.35
CA ASN A 137 4.15 4.03 -23.94
C ASN A 137 4.39 4.99 -25.12
N GLN A 138 5.39 5.89 -25.02
CA GLN A 138 5.75 6.80 -26.12
C GLN A 138 6.39 6.07 -27.30
N SER A 139 7.10 4.97 -27.08
CA SER A 139 7.84 4.26 -28.12
C SER A 139 6.96 3.46 -29.10
N GLN A 140 5.64 3.48 -28.93
CA GLN A 140 4.64 2.80 -29.79
C GLN A 140 4.98 1.33 -30.11
N ASN A 141 5.62 0.64 -29.18
CA ASN A 141 6.16 -0.72 -29.37
C ASN A 141 5.09 -1.84 -29.50
N GLY A 142 3.81 -1.50 -29.56
CA GLY A 142 2.71 -2.47 -29.68
C GLY A 142 2.57 -3.41 -28.48
N LEU A 143 3.26 -3.14 -27.37
CA LEU A 143 3.15 -3.93 -26.15
C LEU A 143 1.82 -3.65 -25.44
N PRO A 144 1.14 -4.69 -24.93
CA PRO A 144 -0.04 -4.49 -24.10
C PRO A 144 0.31 -3.69 -22.83
N ASP A 145 -0.51 -2.70 -22.48
CA ASP A 145 -0.23 -1.82 -21.33
C ASP A 145 -0.10 -2.57 -20.00
N LEU A 146 -0.86 -3.66 -19.80
CA LEU A 146 -0.69 -4.54 -18.64
C LEU A 146 0.71 -5.16 -18.57
N MET A 147 1.31 -5.48 -19.71
CA MET A 147 2.67 -6.00 -19.76
C MET A 147 3.68 -4.91 -19.40
N ILE A 148 3.45 -3.67 -19.81
CA ILE A 148 4.30 -2.53 -19.46
C ILE A 148 4.29 -2.29 -17.93
N ILE A 149 3.14 -2.43 -17.27
CA ILE A 149 3.05 -2.35 -15.80
C ILE A 149 3.95 -3.39 -15.13
N VAL A 150 3.92 -4.63 -15.63
CA VAL A 150 4.79 -5.71 -15.09
C VAL A 150 6.26 -5.42 -15.38
N ILE A 151 6.59 -4.93 -16.58
CA ILE A 151 7.96 -4.53 -16.96
C ILE A 151 8.46 -3.42 -16.04
N GLY A 152 7.63 -2.40 -15.73
CA GLY A 152 7.95 -1.36 -14.75
C GLY A 152 8.31 -1.92 -13.38
N GLY A 153 7.58 -2.93 -12.92
CA GLY A 153 7.92 -3.68 -11.72
C GLY A 153 9.25 -4.41 -11.82
N VAL A 154 9.51 -5.11 -12.95
CA VAL A 154 10.76 -5.85 -13.18
C VAL A 154 11.96 -4.90 -13.21
N VAL A 155 11.87 -3.78 -13.91
CA VAL A 155 12.94 -2.77 -13.99
C VAL A 155 13.26 -2.20 -12.60
N ALA A 156 12.23 -1.85 -11.82
CA ALA A 156 12.40 -1.40 -10.45
C ALA A 156 13.05 -2.49 -9.56
N ALA A 157 12.65 -3.74 -9.72
CA ALA A 157 13.23 -4.88 -9.00
C ALA A 157 14.71 -5.11 -9.37
N LEU A 158 15.07 -5.02 -10.64
CA LEU A 158 16.45 -5.17 -11.11
C LEU A 158 17.34 -4.05 -10.58
N ILE A 159 16.92 -2.79 -10.68
CA ILE A 159 17.66 -1.65 -10.12
C ILE A 159 17.78 -1.80 -8.59
N GLY A 160 16.71 -2.23 -7.93
CA GLY A 160 16.71 -2.52 -6.50
C GLY A 160 17.69 -3.64 -6.12
N SER A 161 17.78 -4.70 -6.94
CA SER A 161 18.73 -5.80 -6.70
C SER A 161 20.20 -5.37 -6.83
N LEU A 162 20.49 -4.31 -7.61
CA LEU A 162 21.81 -3.70 -7.68
C LEU A 162 22.06 -2.79 -6.46
N LEU A 163 21.06 -1.99 -6.07
CA LEU A 163 21.19 -1.08 -4.92
C LEU A 163 21.38 -1.83 -3.59
N ILE A 164 20.79 -3.00 -3.43
CA ILE A 164 20.92 -3.76 -2.18
C ILE A 164 22.38 -4.21 -1.92
N LEU A 165 23.21 -4.38 -2.95
CA LEU A 165 24.60 -4.85 -2.78
C LEU A 165 25.44 -3.95 -1.86
N PRO A 166 25.50 -2.62 -2.06
CA PRO A 166 26.17 -1.73 -1.09
C PRO A 166 25.45 -1.70 0.27
N VAL A 167 24.12 -1.80 0.29
CA VAL A 167 23.34 -1.81 1.54
C VAL A 167 23.69 -3.01 2.41
N LEU A 168 23.91 -4.20 1.83
CA LEU A 168 24.29 -5.41 2.57
C LEU A 168 25.67 -5.30 3.24
N ARG A 169 26.57 -4.44 2.73
CA ARG A 169 27.90 -4.22 3.32
C ARG A 169 27.87 -3.28 4.52
N THR A 170 26.74 -2.61 4.75
CA THR A 170 26.57 -1.65 5.84
C THR A 170 25.67 -2.23 6.93
N LYS A 171 25.85 -1.73 8.15
CA LYS A 171 25.06 -2.16 9.32
C LYS A 171 24.21 -0.99 9.86
N GLY A 172 23.03 -1.31 10.33
CA GLY A 172 22.16 -0.36 11.05
C GLY A 172 21.75 0.85 10.22
N HIS A 173 22.02 2.05 10.74
CA HIS A 173 21.54 3.31 10.16
C HIS A 173 22.18 3.68 8.82
N TYR A 174 23.36 3.15 8.50
CA TYR A 174 24.03 3.43 7.22
C TYR A 174 23.25 2.87 6.01
N ALA A 175 22.51 1.78 6.18
CA ALA A 175 21.63 1.24 5.15
C ALA A 175 20.54 2.25 4.76
N ALA A 176 19.96 2.93 5.75
CA ALA A 176 18.98 3.99 5.54
C ALA A 176 19.56 5.16 4.74
N LEU A 177 20.80 5.61 5.10
CA LEU A 177 21.46 6.70 4.40
C LEU A 177 21.72 6.39 2.91
N ILE A 178 22.11 5.15 2.58
CA ILE A 178 22.32 4.73 1.19
C ILE A 178 21.01 4.81 0.40
N THR A 179 19.91 4.36 0.97
CA THR A 179 18.61 4.43 0.28
C THR A 179 18.12 5.86 0.11
N ILE A 180 18.33 6.74 1.09
CA ILE A 180 18.04 8.18 0.97
C ILE A 180 18.89 8.80 -0.15
N ALA A 181 20.21 8.55 -0.14
CA ALA A 181 21.11 9.06 -1.16
C ALA A 181 20.69 8.59 -2.57
N PHE A 182 20.30 7.32 -2.72
CA PHE A 182 19.78 6.82 -3.98
C PHE A 182 18.51 7.57 -4.43
N GLY A 183 17.57 7.83 -3.53
CA GLY A 183 16.35 8.59 -3.85
C GLY A 183 16.66 10.00 -4.36
N LEU A 184 17.61 10.68 -3.72
CA LEU A 184 18.07 12.02 -4.14
C LEU A 184 18.79 11.97 -5.47
N LEU A 185 19.71 11.01 -5.66
CA LEU A 185 20.43 10.82 -6.92
C LEU A 185 19.49 10.46 -8.08
N PHE A 186 18.50 9.61 -7.84
CA PHE A 186 17.50 9.27 -8.84
C PHE A 186 16.73 10.50 -9.32
N ARG A 187 16.26 11.33 -8.40
CA ARG A 187 15.59 12.59 -8.74
C ARG A 187 16.50 13.52 -9.54
N SER A 188 17.72 13.78 -9.06
CA SER A 188 18.69 14.61 -9.78
C SER A 188 19.04 14.05 -11.16
N PHE A 189 19.13 12.72 -11.30
CA PHE A 189 19.35 12.07 -12.59
C PHE A 189 18.20 12.35 -13.57
N LEU A 190 16.96 12.30 -13.10
CA LEU A 190 15.78 12.63 -13.92
C LEU A 190 15.77 14.11 -14.35
N GLU A 191 16.15 15.02 -13.44
CA GLU A 191 16.16 16.46 -13.71
C GLU A 191 17.20 16.86 -14.77
N VAL A 192 18.33 16.14 -14.86
CA VAL A 192 19.44 16.45 -15.79
C VAL A 192 19.30 15.70 -17.12
N ASN A 193 18.49 14.63 -17.18
CA ASN A 193 18.39 13.76 -18.34
C ASN A 193 17.30 14.22 -19.31
N ASP A 194 17.69 14.88 -20.40
CA ASP A 194 16.77 15.39 -21.43
C ASP A 194 15.99 14.27 -22.15
N ILE A 195 16.56 13.04 -22.27
CA ILE A 195 15.88 11.89 -22.89
C ILE A 195 14.65 11.48 -22.07
N LEU A 196 14.71 11.68 -20.75
CA LEU A 196 13.61 11.41 -19.83
C LEU A 196 12.73 12.66 -19.58
N GLY A 197 12.83 13.68 -20.45
CA GLY A 197 12.04 14.89 -20.39
C GLY A 197 12.57 15.95 -19.41
N GLY A 198 13.71 15.71 -18.75
CA GLY A 198 14.34 16.65 -17.82
C GLY A 198 13.36 17.16 -16.75
N PRO A 199 13.47 18.45 -16.34
CA PRO A 199 12.57 19.03 -15.35
C PRO A 199 11.10 19.09 -15.79
N GLN A 200 10.86 19.10 -17.11
CA GLN A 200 9.52 19.17 -17.71
C GLN A 200 8.75 17.84 -17.58
N GLY A 201 9.45 16.71 -17.46
CA GLY A 201 8.84 15.39 -17.39
C GLY A 201 8.29 14.86 -18.72
N LEU A 202 7.55 13.77 -18.66
CA LEU A 202 7.01 13.05 -19.82
C LEU A 202 5.48 12.94 -19.72
N LYS A 203 4.81 13.06 -20.87
CA LYS A 203 3.39 12.72 -21.01
C LYS A 203 3.23 11.21 -21.12
N VAL A 204 2.16 10.70 -20.55
CA VAL A 204 1.79 9.28 -20.59
C VAL A 204 0.39 9.17 -21.17
N SER A 205 0.18 8.30 -22.14
CA SER A 205 -1.15 8.03 -22.66
C SER A 205 -1.94 7.19 -21.66
N GLY A 206 -3.27 7.29 -21.70
CA GLY A 206 -4.14 6.42 -20.93
C GLY A 206 -3.95 4.95 -21.28
N LEU A 207 -4.33 4.06 -20.36
CA LEU A 207 -4.27 2.61 -20.58
C LEU A 207 -5.31 2.17 -21.61
N ASN A 208 -4.90 1.25 -22.50
CA ASN A 208 -5.80 0.56 -23.41
C ASN A 208 -5.75 -0.95 -23.09
N ILE A 209 -6.83 -1.48 -22.53
CA ILE A 209 -6.90 -2.89 -22.14
C ILE A 209 -8.02 -3.58 -22.93
N LEU A 210 -7.66 -4.54 -23.78
CA LEU A 210 -8.60 -5.31 -24.61
C LEU A 210 -9.54 -4.43 -25.45
N GLY A 211 -9.04 -3.27 -25.96
CA GLY A 211 -9.84 -2.34 -26.74
C GLY A 211 -10.66 -1.34 -25.92
N TRP A 212 -10.59 -1.41 -24.59
CA TRP A 212 -11.16 -0.41 -23.71
C TRP A 212 -10.10 0.64 -23.38
N ASP A 213 -10.35 1.86 -23.85
CA ASP A 213 -9.53 3.03 -23.54
C ASP A 213 -9.96 3.65 -22.21
N PHE A 214 -9.07 3.58 -21.23
CA PHE A 214 -9.29 4.13 -19.88
C PHE A 214 -9.22 5.65 -19.84
N ALA A 215 -8.76 6.33 -20.91
CA ALA A 215 -8.83 7.78 -21.02
C ALA A 215 -10.26 8.28 -21.29
N GLN A 216 -11.16 7.40 -21.74
CA GLN A 216 -12.55 7.73 -21.98
C GLN A 216 -13.40 7.50 -20.70
N SER A 217 -14.55 8.18 -20.65
CA SER A 217 -15.52 7.97 -19.59
C SER A 217 -15.95 6.50 -19.49
N PHE A 218 -16.24 6.04 -18.27
CA PHE A 218 -16.70 4.67 -18.04
C PHE A 218 -17.91 4.34 -18.94
N PRO A 219 -17.95 3.15 -19.57
CA PRO A 219 -18.98 2.82 -20.56
C PRO A 219 -20.40 3.05 -20.07
N ALA A 220 -21.23 3.70 -20.88
CA ALA A 220 -22.64 4.01 -20.56
C ALA A 220 -23.46 2.74 -20.28
N ILE A 221 -23.12 1.59 -20.89
CA ILE A 221 -23.75 0.29 -20.68
C ILE A 221 -23.61 -0.15 -19.20
N LEU A 222 -22.54 0.23 -18.52
CA LEU A 222 -22.29 -0.07 -17.10
C LEU A 222 -22.68 1.09 -16.16
N GLY A 223 -23.46 2.05 -16.67
CA GLY A 223 -24.03 3.16 -15.90
C GLY A 223 -23.27 4.48 -15.98
N GLY A 224 -22.28 4.60 -16.85
CA GLY A 224 -21.48 5.81 -17.02
C GLY A 224 -20.65 6.18 -15.76
N GLY A 225 -19.78 7.15 -15.87
CA GLY A 225 -19.01 7.64 -14.72
C GLY A 225 -17.66 8.23 -15.10
N SER A 226 -16.88 8.56 -14.08
CA SER A 226 -15.52 9.07 -14.23
C SER A 226 -14.60 8.06 -14.90
N PHE A 227 -13.66 8.53 -15.72
CA PHE A 227 -12.60 7.69 -16.28
C PHE A 227 -11.69 7.08 -15.19
N TYR A 228 -11.64 7.65 -13.99
CA TYR A 228 -10.91 7.09 -12.85
C TYR A 228 -11.48 5.77 -12.31
N VAL A 229 -12.72 5.40 -12.64
CA VAL A 229 -13.32 4.11 -12.21
C VAL A 229 -12.47 2.94 -12.67
N GLY A 230 -12.03 2.95 -13.94
CA GLY A 230 -11.17 1.90 -14.49
C GLY A 230 -9.83 1.77 -13.76
N TYR A 231 -9.16 2.90 -13.53
CA TYR A 231 -7.89 2.94 -12.79
C TYR A 231 -8.04 2.50 -11.33
N THR A 232 -9.12 2.90 -10.68
CA THR A 232 -9.40 2.49 -9.28
C THR A 232 -9.66 0.98 -9.18
N LEU A 233 -10.37 0.39 -10.15
CA LEU A 233 -10.57 -1.05 -10.23
C LEU A 233 -9.25 -1.79 -10.45
N LEU A 234 -8.39 -1.32 -11.36
CA LEU A 234 -7.07 -1.90 -11.57
C LEU A 234 -6.18 -1.78 -10.32
N ALA A 235 -6.18 -0.62 -9.66
CA ALA A 235 -5.46 -0.43 -8.40
C ALA A 235 -5.96 -1.38 -7.30
N LEU A 236 -7.28 -1.62 -7.23
CA LEU A 236 -7.87 -2.59 -6.31
C LEU A 236 -7.41 -4.03 -6.63
N VAL A 237 -7.43 -4.42 -7.91
CA VAL A 237 -6.93 -5.75 -8.34
C VAL A 237 -5.46 -5.90 -7.99
N LEU A 238 -4.64 -4.89 -8.28
CA LEU A 238 -3.21 -4.88 -7.94
C LEU A 238 -2.99 -5.03 -6.43
N LEU A 239 -3.73 -4.26 -5.61
CA LEU A 239 -3.68 -4.36 -4.16
C LEU A 239 -4.04 -5.76 -3.67
N ILE A 240 -5.10 -6.38 -4.20
CA ILE A 240 -5.53 -7.74 -3.82
C ILE A 240 -4.45 -8.76 -4.18
N CYS A 241 -3.86 -8.66 -5.37
CA CYS A 241 -2.76 -9.54 -5.80
C CYS A 241 -1.56 -9.42 -4.86
N VAL A 242 -1.10 -8.18 -4.61
CA VAL A 242 0.06 -7.91 -3.75
C VAL A 242 -0.22 -8.29 -2.29
N PHE A 243 -1.41 -7.99 -1.78
CA PHE A 243 -1.84 -8.41 -0.44
C PHE A 243 -1.84 -9.94 -0.30
N SER A 244 -2.36 -10.65 -1.30
CA SER A 244 -2.39 -12.11 -1.30
C SER A 244 -0.97 -12.69 -1.34
N MET A 245 -0.08 -12.14 -2.18
CA MET A 245 1.33 -12.54 -2.22
C MET A 245 2.06 -12.26 -0.89
N THR A 246 1.83 -11.09 -0.29
CA THR A 246 2.40 -10.73 1.02
C THR A 246 1.95 -11.71 2.10
N ARG A 247 0.66 -12.09 2.12
CA ARG A 247 0.12 -13.08 3.06
C ARG A 247 0.65 -14.49 2.80
N LEU A 248 0.86 -14.87 1.54
CA LEU A 248 1.49 -16.15 1.19
C LEU A 248 2.95 -16.18 1.66
N ILE A 249 3.72 -15.12 1.43
CA ILE A 249 5.09 -14.99 1.96
C ILE A 249 5.07 -15.09 3.49
N GLU A 250 4.19 -14.32 4.15
CA GLU A 250 4.07 -14.33 5.61
C GLU A 250 3.79 -15.72 6.16
N SER A 251 2.90 -16.50 5.55
CA SER A 251 2.49 -17.82 6.03
C SER A 251 3.44 -18.96 5.62
N SER A 252 4.38 -18.69 4.72
CA SER A 252 5.32 -19.68 4.18
C SER A 252 6.62 -19.76 4.98
N TRP A 253 7.45 -20.77 4.64
CA TRP A 253 8.81 -20.88 5.16
C TRP A 253 9.71 -19.72 4.75
N LEU A 254 9.40 -19.02 3.63
CA LEU A 254 10.10 -17.82 3.19
C LEU A 254 10.01 -16.72 4.26
N GLY A 255 8.81 -16.45 4.75
CA GLY A 255 8.61 -15.48 5.80
C GLY A 255 9.22 -15.88 7.14
N LEU A 256 9.31 -17.20 7.45
CA LEU A 256 9.98 -17.66 8.66
C LEU A 256 11.49 -17.35 8.63
N ASN A 257 12.15 -17.62 7.49
CA ASN A 257 13.57 -17.31 7.32
C ASN A 257 13.84 -15.79 7.35
N MET A 258 12.97 -14.99 6.72
CA MET A 258 13.08 -13.52 6.80
C MET A 258 12.93 -13.03 8.24
N ASP A 259 11.98 -13.57 9.02
CA ASP A 259 11.80 -13.21 10.43
C ASP A 259 13.03 -13.58 11.28
N SER A 260 13.63 -14.75 11.02
CA SER A 260 14.87 -15.16 11.72
C SER A 260 15.99 -14.15 11.45
N VAL A 261 16.19 -13.77 10.19
CA VAL A 261 17.19 -12.75 9.80
C VAL A 261 16.91 -11.40 10.46
N ARG A 262 15.65 -10.99 10.53
CA ARG A 262 15.23 -9.74 11.17
C ARG A 262 15.53 -9.73 12.68
N LEU A 263 15.35 -10.85 13.37
CA LEU A 263 15.52 -10.95 14.82
C LEU A 263 17.00 -10.93 15.19
N ASP A 264 17.82 -11.75 14.53
CA ASP A 264 19.27 -11.80 14.75
C ASP A 264 19.99 -12.37 13.52
N GLU A 265 20.74 -11.50 12.83
CA GLU A 265 21.50 -11.88 11.64
C GLU A 265 22.65 -12.86 11.96
N THR A 266 23.31 -12.67 13.10
CA THR A 266 24.47 -13.49 13.52
C THR A 266 24.02 -14.90 13.89
N ALA A 267 22.97 -15.01 14.70
CA ALA A 267 22.38 -16.29 15.06
C ALA A 267 21.85 -17.01 13.80
N SER A 268 21.15 -16.31 12.90
CA SER A 268 20.64 -16.90 11.66
C SER A 268 21.76 -17.47 10.78
N ALA A 269 22.86 -16.73 10.65
CA ALA A 269 24.05 -17.20 9.89
C ALA A 269 24.65 -18.45 10.52
N SER A 270 24.71 -18.55 11.86
CA SER A 270 25.22 -19.71 12.59
C SER A 270 24.38 -20.97 12.36
N PHE A 271 23.07 -20.82 12.07
CA PHE A 271 22.19 -21.90 11.67
C PHE A 271 22.20 -22.19 10.15
N GLY A 272 23.11 -21.60 9.39
CA GLY A 272 23.26 -21.82 7.96
C GLY A 272 22.28 -21.03 7.08
N ILE A 273 21.53 -20.06 7.63
CA ILE A 273 20.63 -19.21 6.86
C ILE A 273 21.47 -18.14 6.15
N ASN A 274 21.39 -18.07 4.83
CA ASN A 274 22.08 -17.04 4.05
C ASN A 274 21.36 -15.69 4.17
N VAL A 275 21.83 -14.86 5.09
CA VAL A 275 21.26 -13.53 5.41
C VAL A 275 21.15 -12.64 4.17
N ALA A 276 22.18 -12.59 3.32
CA ALA A 276 22.22 -11.75 2.14
C ALA A 276 21.10 -12.15 1.14
N ARG A 277 20.92 -13.45 0.90
CA ARG A 277 19.87 -13.95 -0.02
C ARG A 277 18.47 -13.51 0.40
N TRP A 278 18.15 -13.61 1.69
CA TRP A 278 16.83 -13.24 2.19
C TRP A 278 16.59 -11.74 2.17
N LYS A 279 17.61 -10.95 2.45
CA LYS A 279 17.56 -9.49 2.33
C LYS A 279 17.37 -9.05 0.87
N ILE A 280 18.14 -9.62 -0.07
CA ILE A 280 18.02 -9.35 -1.51
C ILE A 280 16.59 -9.68 -1.97
N MET A 281 16.08 -10.86 -1.62
CA MET A 281 14.74 -11.29 -2.01
C MET A 281 13.65 -10.33 -1.50
N ALA A 282 13.70 -9.96 -0.23
CA ALA A 282 12.74 -9.02 0.36
C ALA A 282 12.78 -7.65 -0.32
N PHE A 283 13.98 -7.15 -0.61
CA PHE A 283 14.19 -5.86 -1.24
C PHE A 283 13.70 -5.85 -2.70
N THR A 284 14.05 -6.89 -3.46
CA THR A 284 13.64 -7.06 -4.86
C THR A 284 12.13 -7.17 -5.01
N VAL A 285 11.47 -8.01 -4.19
CA VAL A 285 10.02 -8.18 -4.22
C VAL A 285 9.30 -6.89 -3.81
N GLY A 286 9.75 -6.20 -2.77
CA GLY A 286 9.14 -4.94 -2.35
C GLY A 286 9.24 -3.85 -3.43
N ASN A 287 10.40 -3.73 -4.09
CA ASN A 287 10.61 -2.76 -5.16
C ASN A 287 9.86 -3.13 -6.45
N PHE A 288 9.65 -4.43 -6.73
CA PHE A 288 8.78 -4.89 -7.80
C PHE A 288 7.36 -4.35 -7.64
N PHE A 289 6.78 -4.43 -6.44
CA PHE A 289 5.45 -3.90 -6.17
C PHE A 289 5.40 -2.36 -6.25
N ALA A 290 6.46 -1.68 -5.80
CA ALA A 290 6.57 -0.24 -5.95
C ALA A 290 6.59 0.17 -7.43
N GLY A 291 7.37 -0.51 -8.27
CA GLY A 291 7.44 -0.25 -9.70
C GLY A 291 6.12 -0.48 -10.44
N MET A 292 5.41 -1.59 -10.14
CA MET A 292 4.08 -1.84 -10.72
C MET A 292 3.08 -0.73 -10.35
N SER A 293 3.08 -0.31 -9.09
CA SER A 293 2.22 0.78 -8.62
C SER A 293 2.55 2.10 -9.31
N GLY A 294 3.85 2.37 -9.53
CA GLY A 294 4.33 3.56 -10.24
C GLY A 294 3.91 3.60 -11.70
N ALA A 295 4.02 2.48 -12.40
CA ALA A 295 3.59 2.36 -13.79
C ALA A 295 2.08 2.63 -13.94
N LEU A 296 1.27 2.08 -13.03
CA LEU A 296 -0.18 2.32 -13.03
C LEU A 296 -0.52 3.77 -12.69
N TYR A 297 0.19 4.37 -11.73
CA TYR A 297 0.01 5.78 -11.36
C TYR A 297 0.33 6.72 -12.52
N ALA A 298 1.41 6.46 -13.27
CA ALA A 298 1.82 7.26 -14.43
C ALA A 298 0.71 7.33 -15.47
N SER A 299 0.08 6.21 -15.80
CA SER A 299 -1.04 6.16 -16.74
C SER A 299 -2.30 6.84 -16.22
N MET A 300 -2.55 6.75 -14.90
CA MET A 300 -3.67 7.41 -14.25
C MET A 300 -3.52 8.94 -14.21
N SER A 301 -2.31 9.43 -13.93
CA SER A 301 -2.03 10.87 -13.87
C SER A 301 -1.85 11.50 -15.25
N GLY A 302 -1.54 10.71 -16.29
CA GLY A 302 -1.30 11.17 -17.65
C GLY A 302 0.01 11.97 -17.84
N PHE A 303 0.77 12.15 -16.76
CA PHE A 303 2.00 12.93 -16.73
C PHE A 303 2.91 12.51 -15.59
N VAL A 304 4.23 12.51 -15.85
CA VAL A 304 5.25 12.12 -14.87
C VAL A 304 6.38 13.14 -14.90
N ALA A 305 6.69 13.75 -13.76
CA ALA A 305 7.78 14.71 -13.61
C ALA A 305 8.68 14.36 -12.42
N PRO A 306 9.99 14.76 -12.43
CA PRO A 306 10.90 14.51 -11.31
C PRO A 306 10.41 15.10 -9.97
N ALA A 307 9.69 16.24 -10.05
CA ALA A 307 9.10 16.89 -8.87
C ALA A 307 8.08 16.04 -8.12
N SER A 308 7.49 15.03 -8.77
CA SER A 308 6.54 14.09 -8.16
C SER A 308 7.20 13.01 -7.28
N PHE A 309 8.53 12.90 -7.27
CA PHE A 309 9.26 11.83 -6.56
C PHE A 309 10.19 12.41 -5.48
N ASN A 310 9.59 13.08 -4.51
CA ASN A 310 10.30 13.72 -3.41
C ASN A 310 10.61 12.73 -2.28
N LEU A 311 11.70 12.97 -1.55
CA LEU A 311 12.01 12.22 -0.33
C LEU A 311 10.88 12.30 0.70
N SER A 312 10.16 13.41 0.75
CA SER A 312 8.98 13.61 1.61
C SER A 312 7.93 12.52 1.42
N ASP A 313 7.67 12.13 0.17
CA ASP A 313 6.68 11.10 -0.13
C ASP A 313 7.20 9.69 0.24
N SER A 314 8.52 9.45 0.17
CA SER A 314 9.11 8.24 0.77
C SER A 314 8.89 8.16 2.28
N LEU A 315 9.03 9.29 2.99
CA LEU A 315 8.77 9.36 4.43
C LEU A 315 7.29 9.11 4.75
N LEU A 316 6.37 9.59 3.91
CA LEU A 316 4.95 9.27 4.03
C LEU A 316 4.68 7.77 3.91
N LEU A 317 5.26 7.11 2.90
CA LEU A 317 5.12 5.66 2.70
C LEU A 317 5.66 4.85 3.88
N VAL A 318 6.80 5.24 4.43
CA VAL A 318 7.36 4.64 5.64
C VAL A 318 6.44 4.89 6.85
N SER A 319 5.87 6.09 6.97
CA SER A 319 4.92 6.42 8.03
C SER A 319 3.66 5.54 7.99
N ILE A 320 3.18 5.18 6.80
CA ILE A 320 2.06 4.22 6.63
C ILE A 320 2.41 2.88 7.26
N VAL A 321 3.62 2.35 7.02
CA VAL A 321 4.06 1.06 7.55
C VAL A 321 4.23 1.12 9.07
N LEU A 322 4.81 2.21 9.59
CA LEU A 322 5.00 2.40 11.04
C LEU A 322 3.67 2.58 11.76
N LEU A 323 2.78 3.42 11.21
CA LEU A 323 1.43 3.66 11.73
C LEU A 323 0.60 2.36 11.75
N GLY A 324 0.60 1.63 10.63
CA GLY A 324 -0.10 0.36 10.52
C GLY A 324 0.39 -0.67 11.54
N GLY A 325 1.69 -0.72 11.74
CA GLY A 325 2.40 -1.68 12.59
C GLY A 325 3.29 -2.58 11.75
N MET A 326 4.58 -2.55 12.06
CA MET A 326 5.61 -3.27 11.30
C MET A 326 5.30 -4.77 11.19
N GLY A 327 5.15 -5.26 9.96
CA GLY A 327 4.93 -6.67 9.67
C GLY A 327 3.48 -7.14 9.70
N ASN A 328 2.50 -6.25 9.82
CA ASN A 328 1.08 -6.59 9.69
C ASN A 328 0.49 -6.04 8.38
N ALA A 329 0.33 -6.90 7.38
CA ALA A 329 -0.20 -6.52 6.07
C ALA A 329 -1.62 -5.94 6.12
N VAL A 330 -2.47 -6.37 7.06
CA VAL A 330 -3.88 -5.94 7.13
C VAL A 330 -3.99 -4.49 7.59
N SER A 331 -3.12 -4.06 8.51
CA SER A 331 -3.16 -2.71 9.07
C SER A 331 -2.61 -1.62 8.14
N VAL A 332 -1.89 -2.01 7.11
CA VAL A 332 -1.34 -1.08 6.11
C VAL A 332 -2.45 -0.37 5.35
N ILE A 333 -3.56 -1.07 5.03
CA ILE A 333 -4.66 -0.50 4.25
C ILE A 333 -5.33 0.68 4.98
N PRO A 334 -5.82 0.54 6.23
CA PRO A 334 -6.39 1.67 6.96
C PRO A 334 -5.35 2.75 7.30
N ALA A 335 -4.07 2.39 7.48
CA ALA A 335 -3.00 3.36 7.69
C ALA A 335 -2.77 4.19 6.43
N ALA A 336 -2.73 3.57 5.24
CA ALA A 336 -2.61 4.27 3.96
C ALA A 336 -3.79 5.23 3.75
N PHE A 337 -5.01 4.78 4.05
CA PHE A 337 -6.18 5.63 3.96
C PHE A 337 -6.04 6.89 4.85
N LEU A 338 -5.68 6.73 6.12
CA LEU A 338 -5.50 7.86 7.02
C LEU A 338 -4.39 8.82 6.57
N VAL A 339 -3.24 8.28 6.18
CA VAL A 339 -2.07 9.10 5.82
C VAL A 339 -2.27 9.87 4.51
N VAL A 340 -2.98 9.30 3.55
CA VAL A 340 -3.23 9.93 2.25
C VAL A 340 -4.43 10.88 2.30
N VAL A 341 -5.56 10.44 2.86
CA VAL A 341 -6.81 11.19 2.77
C VAL A 341 -6.87 12.35 3.77
N LEU A 342 -6.28 12.18 4.97
CA LEU A 342 -6.38 13.19 6.02
C LEU A 342 -5.81 14.57 5.60
N PRO A 343 -4.58 14.66 5.03
CA PRO A 343 -4.04 15.96 4.63
C PRO A 343 -4.78 16.58 3.45
N GLU A 344 -5.29 15.77 2.53
CA GLU A 344 -6.01 16.26 1.35
C GLU A 344 -7.36 16.89 1.72
N LYS A 345 -7.96 16.46 2.82
CA LYS A 345 -9.24 16.98 3.32
C LYS A 345 -9.09 18.20 4.23
N PHE A 346 -7.95 18.38 4.87
CA PHE A 346 -7.69 19.52 5.73
C PHE A 346 -6.70 20.48 5.05
N GLN A 347 -7.19 21.55 4.42
CA GLN A 347 -6.34 22.51 3.70
C GLN A 347 -5.28 23.16 4.59
N VAL A 348 -5.64 23.49 5.82
CA VAL A 348 -4.71 24.05 6.83
C VAL A 348 -3.60 23.05 7.17
N ILE A 349 -3.89 21.75 7.14
CA ILE A 349 -2.94 20.70 7.48
C ILE A 349 -2.04 20.34 6.29
N GLN A 350 -2.48 20.60 5.07
CA GLN A 350 -1.76 20.23 3.85
C GLN A 350 -0.35 20.85 3.80
N GLU A 351 -0.21 22.11 4.20
CA GLU A 351 1.10 22.78 4.29
C GLU A 351 2.01 22.16 5.34
N TYR A 352 1.44 21.68 6.46
CA TYR A 352 2.17 21.08 7.59
C TYR A 352 2.13 19.56 7.61
N ARG A 353 1.75 18.90 6.49
CA ARG A 353 1.52 17.45 6.44
C ARG A 353 2.71 16.64 6.96
N LEU A 354 3.94 17.05 6.62
CA LEU A 354 5.16 16.36 7.07
C LEU A 354 5.38 16.51 8.58
N LEU A 355 5.15 17.70 9.12
CA LEU A 355 5.24 17.95 10.56
C LEU A 355 4.20 17.14 11.31
N LEU A 356 2.96 17.10 10.82
CA LEU A 356 1.89 16.30 11.40
C LEU A 356 2.24 14.81 11.42
N PHE A 357 2.76 14.27 10.31
CA PHE A 357 3.19 12.87 10.27
C PHE A 357 4.37 12.59 11.19
N ALA A 358 5.35 13.49 11.26
CA ALA A 358 6.45 13.36 12.21
C ALA A 358 5.94 13.28 13.66
N VAL A 359 5.01 14.15 14.02
CA VAL A 359 4.37 14.15 15.36
C VAL A 359 3.60 12.85 15.59
N ILE A 360 2.78 12.40 14.61
CA ILE A 360 2.02 11.15 14.72
C ILE A 360 2.97 9.96 14.90
N VAL A 361 4.03 9.87 14.12
CA VAL A 361 5.03 8.79 14.23
C VAL A 361 5.71 8.81 15.60
N ILE A 362 6.12 9.99 16.10
CA ILE A 362 6.72 10.13 17.43
C ILE A 362 5.74 9.70 18.52
N LEU A 363 4.49 10.11 18.45
CA LEU A 363 3.45 9.72 19.41
C LEU A 363 3.22 8.21 19.39
N ILE A 364 3.15 7.59 18.20
CA ILE A 364 2.95 6.14 18.08
C ILE A 364 4.15 5.40 18.67
N LEU A 365 5.37 5.78 18.29
CA LEU A 365 6.58 5.14 18.81
C LEU A 365 6.69 5.31 20.34
N ARG A 366 6.22 6.42 20.90
CA ARG A 366 6.25 6.69 22.35
C ARG A 366 5.18 5.92 23.13
N PHE A 367 3.95 5.87 22.60
CA PHE A 367 2.79 5.32 23.33
C PHE A 367 2.40 3.92 22.88
N LYS A 368 2.60 3.57 21.61
CA LYS A 368 2.22 2.28 21.04
C LYS A 368 3.19 1.82 19.95
N PRO A 369 4.42 1.44 20.32
CA PRO A 369 5.48 1.09 19.34
C PRO A 369 5.11 -0.08 18.42
N SER A 370 4.07 -0.87 18.77
CA SER A 370 3.55 -1.94 17.92
C SER A 370 2.62 -1.47 16.78
N GLY A 371 2.39 -0.16 16.65
CA GLY A 371 1.47 0.42 15.66
C GLY A 371 -0.01 0.24 16.00
N LEU A 372 -0.91 0.58 15.06
CA LEU A 372 -2.37 0.45 15.23
C LEU A 372 -2.77 -1.00 15.52
N MET A 373 -2.24 -1.94 14.75
CA MET A 373 -2.49 -3.37 14.91
C MET A 373 -1.17 -4.13 14.97
N PRO A 374 -0.78 -4.66 16.15
CA PRO A 374 0.42 -5.45 16.27
C PRO A 374 0.33 -6.71 15.40
N ARG A 375 1.47 -7.16 14.91
CA ARG A 375 1.55 -8.41 14.14
C ARG A 375 1.10 -9.58 15.01
N PRO A 376 0.17 -10.42 14.54
CA PRO A 376 -0.23 -11.61 15.29
C PRO A 376 0.95 -12.58 15.41
N LEU A 377 1.14 -13.16 16.60
CA LEU A 377 2.14 -14.19 16.80
C LEU A 377 1.82 -15.42 15.94
N ARG A 378 2.82 -15.94 15.22
CA ARG A 378 2.68 -17.17 14.44
C ARG A 378 2.57 -18.37 15.38
N ARG A 379 1.47 -19.10 15.32
CA ARG A 379 1.35 -20.40 15.94
C ARG A 379 1.83 -21.44 14.94
N LEU A 380 3.11 -21.80 14.97
CA LEU A 380 3.72 -22.82 14.12
C LEU A 380 3.45 -24.25 14.60
N ILE A 381 3.02 -24.42 15.83
CA ILE A 381 2.72 -25.71 16.44
C ILE A 381 1.22 -25.78 16.69
N ASN A 382 0.55 -26.66 15.99
CA ASN A 382 -0.83 -27.04 16.32
C ASN A 382 -0.80 -27.87 17.60
N THR A 383 -1.04 -27.26 18.76
CA THR A 383 -1.19 -27.96 20.05
C THR A 383 -2.54 -28.70 20.15
N SER A 384 -3.17 -29.06 19.06
CA SER A 384 -4.41 -29.84 19.02
C SER A 384 -4.14 -31.34 18.94
N SER A 385 -3.22 -31.86 19.78
CA SER A 385 -3.17 -33.27 20.08
C SER A 385 -3.13 -33.44 21.61
N LYS A 386 -4.26 -33.19 22.22
CA LYS A 386 -4.66 -33.86 23.49
C LYS A 386 -6.18 -33.87 23.55
#